data_ee518a835b81b4f81a1102290402d872
#
_entry.id   ee518a835b81b4f81a1102290402d872
#
_cell.length_a   1.000
_cell.length_b   1.000
_cell.length_c   1.000
_cell.angle_alpha   90.00
_cell.angle_beta   90.00
_cell.angle_gamma   90.00
#
_symmetry.space_group_name_H-M   'P 1'
#
loop_
_entity.id
_entity.type
_entity.pdbx_description
1 polymer ?
#
loop_
_entity_poly.entity_id
_entity_poly.type
_entity_poly.pdbx_seq_one_letter_code
_entity_poly.pdbx_strand_id
1 'polypeptide(L)'
;MRISDDVWTFLPPRASRNSAIKAIRPISLAFALFATAALGAQEPAKPASRAEATAIIANARKILTPNGVERLEKVRIGEIDQWVSIRGTDRRNPVLLYIHGGPGYVSVPMSWWFSRGLEEYFTVVQWDQRAAGKTFLLTDPATIAPTLSNERVIADAEEMAAWARKEFGKDKIFVLGHSYGSFLGLQLAQRHPAWLYAYIGVCQLIDGPESERRGWQFAMDAARRAGNAEAVQELEAIGPYGAPGRTIPIKDIYVERKWVSYYGGVMAYRRDNSDDSALAQLSPDYTDQEISHIWDGNKFSTPYLLPEVVALDLTRVNKLSVPLILFEGRHDRTVNSEVAATWFDTVKAPEKQLVWFEHSGHMPMTEERGKFLLSLVRYARPIAEKARDVAP
;
A
#
# COMPACT_ATOMS: atom_id res chain seq x y z
N MET A 1 19.50 26.27 37.19
CA MET A 1 20.72 26.39 36.38
C MET A 1 20.33 27.04 35.08
N ARG A 2 20.67 28.30 34.88
CA ARG A 2 20.26 29.13 33.70
C ARG A 2 21.14 28.76 32.54
N ILE A 3 20.57 28.59 31.36
CA ILE A 3 21.29 28.52 30.09
C ILE A 3 20.82 29.70 29.24
N SER A 4 21.80 30.50 28.82
CA SER A 4 21.72 31.78 28.15
C SER A 4 21.47 31.64 26.66
N ASP A 5 20.63 32.56 26.14
CA ASP A 5 20.45 32.86 24.74
C ASP A 5 21.68 33.54 24.15
N ASP A 6 22.23 33.02 23.05
CA ASP A 6 23.19 33.74 22.20
C ASP A 6 22.68 33.80 20.75
N VAL A 7 22.25 35.00 20.41
CA VAL A 7 21.86 35.41 19.05
C VAL A 7 23.12 35.85 18.29
N TRP A 8 23.46 35.22 17.20
CA TRP A 8 24.51 35.65 16.27
C TRP A 8 23.97 36.61 15.23
N THR A 9 24.26 37.89 15.41
CA THR A 9 24.14 38.95 14.38
C THR A 9 25.49 39.15 13.70
N PHE A 10 25.56 38.87 12.38
CA PHE A 10 26.68 39.30 11.54
C PHE A 10 26.24 40.47 10.68
N LEU A 11 26.80 41.69 10.94
CA LEU A 11 26.81 42.80 10.04
C LEU A 11 28.24 43.00 9.49
N PRO A 12 28.45 43.16 8.17
CA PRO A 12 29.76 43.55 7.64
C PRO A 12 29.97 45.10 7.68
N PRO A 13 31.24 45.56 7.74
CA PRO A 13 31.56 46.96 7.95
C PRO A 13 31.38 47.85 6.71
N ARG A 14 30.95 49.08 6.94
CA ARG A 14 30.88 50.16 5.94
C ARG A 14 32.29 50.59 5.52
N ALA A 15 32.57 50.51 4.21
CA ALA A 15 33.70 51.25 3.61
C ALA A 15 33.15 52.37 2.74
N SER A 16 33.53 53.59 3.12
CA SER A 16 33.37 54.79 2.35
C SER A 16 34.43 54.89 1.26
N ARG A 17 34.04 55.16 -0.01
CA ARG A 17 34.89 55.94 -0.94
C ARG A 17 34.04 56.44 -2.13
N ASN A 18 34.05 57.72 -2.29
CA ASN A 18 33.64 58.46 -3.47
C ASN A 18 34.43 58.02 -4.70
N SER A 19 33.77 57.83 -5.82
CA SER A 19 34.28 58.31 -7.13
C SER A 19 33.27 58.04 -8.25
N ALA A 20 33.00 59.13 -8.98
CA ALA A 20 32.67 59.24 -10.41
C ALA A 20 31.53 58.38 -11.00
N ILE A 21 30.38 59.02 -11.10
CA ILE A 21 29.26 58.60 -11.93
C ILE A 21 29.70 58.72 -13.40
N LYS A 22 29.97 57.62 -14.08
CA LYS A 22 29.93 57.55 -15.55
C LYS A 22 28.52 57.09 -15.94
N ALA A 23 27.86 57.99 -16.69
CA ALA A 23 26.54 57.73 -17.24
C ALA A 23 26.56 56.48 -18.13
N ILE A 24 25.91 55.39 -17.68
CA ILE A 24 25.60 54.24 -18.49
C ILE A 24 24.24 54.50 -19.14
N ARG A 25 24.24 54.57 -20.46
CA ARG A 25 23.01 54.67 -21.28
C ARG A 25 22.14 53.43 -20.98
N PRO A 26 20.80 53.59 -20.84
CA PRO A 26 19.93 52.44 -20.69
C PRO A 26 19.91 51.64 -22.01
N ILE A 27 20.39 50.44 -21.97
CA ILE A 27 20.11 49.43 -22.99
C ILE A 27 18.63 49.04 -22.76
N SER A 28 17.79 49.53 -23.64
CA SER A 28 16.39 49.09 -23.70
C SER A 28 16.37 47.63 -24.11
N LEU A 29 16.29 46.74 -23.12
CA LEU A 29 15.99 45.32 -23.35
C LEU A 29 14.52 45.27 -23.79
N ALA A 30 14.31 45.19 -25.11
CA ALA A 30 13.00 44.90 -25.67
C ALA A 30 12.64 43.48 -25.22
N PHE A 31 11.83 43.36 -24.16
CA PHE A 31 11.10 42.13 -23.89
C PHE A 31 10.12 41.95 -25.06
N ALA A 32 10.51 41.12 -26.02
CA ALA A 32 9.59 40.57 -27.00
C ALA A 32 8.58 39.72 -26.21
N LEU A 33 7.44 40.30 -25.83
CA LEU A 33 6.26 39.60 -25.46
C LEU A 33 5.90 38.73 -26.67
N PHE A 34 6.27 37.46 -26.61
CA PHE A 34 5.59 36.43 -27.40
C PHE A 34 4.14 36.41 -26.88
N ALA A 35 3.30 37.25 -27.46
CA ALA A 35 1.88 37.05 -27.46
C ALA A 35 1.66 35.76 -28.29
N THR A 36 1.81 34.58 -27.64
CA THR A 36 1.17 33.39 -28.14
C THR A 36 -0.31 33.72 -28.20
N ALA A 37 -0.85 33.86 -29.43
CA ALA A 37 -2.26 33.89 -29.65
C ALA A 37 -2.84 32.74 -28.82
N ALA A 38 -3.52 33.08 -27.74
CA ALA A 38 -4.36 32.18 -27.02
C ALA A 38 -5.47 31.79 -28.02
N LEU A 39 -5.20 30.73 -28.81
CA LEU A 39 -6.27 29.93 -29.33
C LEU A 39 -7.09 29.63 -28.07
N GLY A 40 -8.31 30.20 -27.99
CA GLY A 40 -9.18 30.09 -26.85
C GLY A 40 -9.30 28.63 -26.44
N ALA A 41 -8.43 28.19 -25.52
CA ALA A 41 -8.59 26.91 -24.87
C ALA A 41 -9.87 27.07 -24.06
N GLN A 42 -10.95 26.54 -24.62
CA GLN A 42 -12.21 26.41 -23.93
C GLN A 42 -11.90 25.72 -22.63
N GLU A 43 -12.22 26.32 -21.49
CA GLU A 43 -12.02 25.68 -20.20
C GLU A 43 -12.60 24.26 -20.28
N PRO A 44 -11.84 23.21 -19.92
CA PRO A 44 -12.34 21.88 -19.99
C PRO A 44 -13.62 21.78 -19.17
N ALA A 45 -14.70 21.30 -19.79
CA ALA A 45 -15.97 21.12 -19.13
C ALA A 45 -15.80 20.24 -17.88
N LYS A 46 -16.48 20.57 -16.79
CA LYS A 46 -16.50 19.71 -15.59
C LYS A 46 -17.04 18.34 -16.00
N PRO A 47 -16.44 17.23 -15.52
CA PRO A 47 -16.96 15.90 -15.82
C PRO A 47 -18.38 15.77 -15.29
N ALA A 48 -19.31 15.36 -16.16
CA ALA A 48 -20.73 15.20 -15.85
C ALA A 48 -21.07 13.77 -15.42
N SER A 49 -20.13 12.84 -15.57
CA SER A 49 -20.31 11.43 -15.24
C SER A 49 -19.01 10.81 -14.67
N ARG A 50 -19.15 9.65 -14.02
CA ARG A 50 -18.02 8.83 -13.60
C ARG A 50 -17.13 8.47 -14.81
N ALA A 51 -17.73 8.10 -15.94
CA ALA A 51 -17.01 7.72 -17.15
C ALA A 51 -16.09 8.86 -17.65
N GLU A 52 -16.58 10.11 -17.64
CA GLU A 52 -15.77 11.28 -18.01
C GLU A 52 -14.65 11.55 -17.00
N ALA A 53 -14.93 11.43 -15.70
CA ALA A 53 -13.93 11.63 -14.65
C ALA A 53 -12.82 10.55 -14.74
N THR A 54 -13.19 9.29 -14.91
CA THR A 54 -12.23 8.18 -15.03
C THR A 54 -11.44 8.25 -16.34
N ALA A 55 -12.01 8.76 -17.44
CA ALA A 55 -11.28 9.01 -18.67
C ALA A 55 -10.19 10.08 -18.51
N ILE A 56 -10.45 11.13 -17.75
CA ILE A 56 -9.44 12.16 -17.41
C ILE A 56 -8.29 11.52 -16.62
N ILE A 57 -8.62 10.70 -15.62
CA ILE A 57 -7.62 9.98 -14.81
C ILE A 57 -6.80 9.02 -15.68
N ALA A 58 -7.45 8.22 -16.53
CA ALA A 58 -6.78 7.31 -17.46
C ALA A 58 -5.79 8.05 -18.36
N ASN A 59 -6.22 9.17 -18.98
CA ASN A 59 -5.36 9.98 -19.82
C ASN A 59 -4.16 10.57 -19.06
N ALA A 60 -4.38 11.07 -17.85
CA ALA A 60 -3.33 11.63 -17.01
C ALA A 60 -2.31 10.56 -16.55
N ARG A 61 -2.72 9.29 -16.47
CA ARG A 61 -1.87 8.15 -16.08
C ARG A 61 -1.24 7.42 -17.24
N LYS A 62 -1.59 7.77 -18.48
CA LYS A 62 -1.11 7.05 -19.66
C LYS A 62 0.41 7.01 -19.70
N ILE A 63 0.96 5.82 -19.90
CA ILE A 63 2.40 5.61 -20.03
C ILE A 63 2.75 5.76 -21.51
N LEU A 64 3.52 6.80 -21.84
CA LEU A 64 3.87 7.17 -23.20
C LEU A 64 5.35 6.91 -23.53
N THR A 65 6.12 6.40 -22.59
CA THR A 65 7.55 6.12 -22.76
C THR A 65 7.76 4.95 -23.71
N PRO A 66 8.82 4.95 -24.54
CA PRO A 66 9.05 3.88 -25.55
C PRO A 66 9.15 2.47 -24.98
N ASN A 67 9.69 2.33 -23.74
CA ASN A 67 9.83 1.05 -23.05
C ASN A 67 8.75 0.85 -21.97
N GLY A 68 7.72 1.69 -21.97
CA GLY A 68 6.65 1.61 -21.01
C GLY A 68 5.82 0.34 -21.15
N VAL A 69 5.19 -0.06 -20.04
CA VAL A 69 4.20 -1.13 -20.01
C VAL A 69 2.96 -0.63 -19.28
N GLU A 70 1.79 -0.84 -19.90
CA GLU A 70 0.48 -0.53 -19.35
C GLU A 70 -0.48 -1.60 -19.85
N ARG A 71 -0.81 -2.58 -18.97
CA ARG A 71 -1.68 -3.70 -19.29
C ARG A 71 -2.62 -4.00 -18.11
N LEU A 72 -3.84 -4.35 -18.44
CA LEU A 72 -4.82 -4.95 -17.53
C LEU A 72 -5.33 -6.21 -18.22
N GLU A 73 -4.93 -7.36 -17.76
CA GLU A 73 -5.13 -8.63 -18.46
C GLU A 73 -5.42 -9.79 -17.50
N LYS A 74 -5.89 -10.90 -18.07
CA LYS A 74 -6.11 -12.14 -17.35
C LYS A 74 -4.90 -13.03 -17.47
N VAL A 75 -4.48 -13.60 -16.34
CA VAL A 75 -3.40 -14.58 -16.27
C VAL A 75 -3.92 -15.85 -15.62
N ARG A 76 -3.57 -16.99 -16.19
CA ARG A 76 -3.96 -18.30 -15.66
C ARG A 76 -3.09 -18.64 -14.46
N ILE A 77 -3.68 -18.58 -13.26
CA ILE A 77 -3.02 -18.85 -11.97
C ILE A 77 -3.94 -19.77 -11.16
N GLY A 78 -3.39 -20.85 -10.63
CA GLY A 78 -4.16 -21.79 -9.81
C GLY A 78 -5.40 -22.31 -10.51
N GLU A 79 -5.28 -22.62 -11.79
CA GLU A 79 -6.34 -23.17 -12.64
C GLU A 79 -7.53 -22.23 -12.90
N ILE A 80 -7.47 -20.97 -12.50
CA ILE A 80 -8.45 -19.95 -12.82
C ILE A 80 -7.80 -18.73 -13.48
N ASP A 81 -8.58 -17.95 -14.22
CA ASP A 81 -8.12 -16.68 -14.77
C ASP A 81 -8.21 -15.61 -13.69
N GLN A 82 -7.07 -14.99 -13.37
CA GLN A 82 -6.98 -13.90 -12.40
C GLN A 82 -6.59 -12.60 -13.11
N TRP A 83 -7.24 -11.49 -12.75
CA TRP A 83 -6.93 -10.18 -13.32
C TRP A 83 -5.65 -9.60 -12.75
N VAL A 84 -4.78 -9.12 -13.65
CA VAL A 84 -3.48 -8.54 -13.32
C VAL A 84 -3.35 -7.17 -13.95
N SER A 85 -2.97 -6.19 -13.15
CA SER A 85 -2.57 -4.85 -13.59
C SER A 85 -1.05 -4.74 -13.61
N ILE A 86 -0.49 -4.31 -14.73
CA ILE A 86 0.95 -4.21 -14.97
C ILE A 86 1.24 -2.80 -15.47
N ARG A 87 2.03 -2.04 -14.70
CA ARG A 87 2.33 -0.66 -15.03
C ARG A 87 3.79 -0.31 -14.70
N GLY A 88 4.47 0.37 -15.63
CA GLY A 88 5.83 0.87 -15.42
C GLY A 88 6.28 1.73 -16.59
N THR A 89 6.97 2.83 -16.32
CA THR A 89 7.48 3.74 -17.36
C THR A 89 8.63 3.12 -18.17
N ASP A 90 9.28 2.11 -17.62
CA ASP A 90 10.26 1.29 -18.33
C ASP A 90 10.22 -0.16 -17.83
N ARG A 91 9.85 -1.10 -18.71
CA ARG A 91 9.75 -2.53 -18.38
C ARG A 91 11.06 -3.18 -17.97
N ARG A 92 12.19 -2.50 -18.15
CA ARG A 92 13.51 -2.94 -17.68
C ARG A 92 13.73 -2.66 -16.19
N ASN A 93 12.92 -1.81 -15.57
CA ASN A 93 12.95 -1.60 -14.12
C ASN A 93 12.68 -2.92 -13.38
N PRO A 94 13.14 -3.04 -12.12
CA PRO A 94 12.86 -4.21 -11.30
C PRO A 94 11.34 -4.38 -11.11
N VAL A 95 10.90 -5.62 -11.11
CA VAL A 95 9.48 -5.95 -10.87
C VAL A 95 9.19 -5.81 -9.38
N LEU A 96 8.10 -5.12 -9.05
CA LEU A 96 7.49 -5.04 -7.73
C LEU A 96 6.14 -5.76 -7.77
N LEU A 97 6.09 -6.99 -7.26
CA LEU A 97 4.84 -7.72 -7.07
C LEU A 97 4.16 -7.22 -5.78
N TYR A 98 3.04 -6.54 -5.93
CA TYR A 98 2.22 -6.02 -4.83
C TYR A 98 1.09 -7.00 -4.51
N ILE A 99 1.09 -7.56 -3.31
CA ILE A 99 0.10 -8.50 -2.81
C ILE A 99 -0.84 -7.76 -1.86
N HIS A 100 -2.10 -7.58 -2.27
CA HIS A 100 -3.10 -6.83 -1.49
C HIS A 100 -3.56 -7.57 -0.23
N GLY A 101 -4.17 -6.83 0.67
CA GLY A 101 -4.71 -7.30 1.94
C GLY A 101 -6.13 -7.85 1.87
N GLY A 102 -6.80 -7.83 2.98
CA GLY A 102 -8.16 -8.32 3.17
C GLY A 102 -8.23 -9.49 4.15
N PRO A 103 -8.63 -10.72 3.73
CA PRO A 103 -8.68 -11.28 2.37
C PRO A 103 -9.66 -10.57 1.43
N GLY A 104 -9.30 -10.54 0.15
CA GLY A 104 -10.19 -10.00 -0.89
C GLY A 104 -10.38 -8.47 -0.94
N TYR A 105 -9.57 -7.69 -0.21
CA TYR A 105 -9.61 -6.21 -0.26
C TYR A 105 -8.66 -5.72 -1.37
N VAL A 106 -9.20 -5.59 -2.58
CA VAL A 106 -8.42 -5.30 -3.79
C VAL A 106 -7.76 -3.92 -3.78
N SER A 107 -6.52 -3.84 -4.27
CA SER A 107 -5.75 -2.60 -4.36
C SER A 107 -5.79 -1.94 -5.74
N VAL A 108 -6.02 -2.71 -6.80
CA VAL A 108 -6.03 -2.23 -8.19
C VAL A 108 -6.98 -1.03 -8.39
N PRO A 109 -8.21 -1.01 -7.83
CA PRO A 109 -9.11 0.14 -8.03
C PRO A 109 -8.61 1.45 -7.45
N MET A 110 -7.75 1.41 -6.43
CA MET A 110 -7.17 2.59 -5.79
C MET A 110 -5.74 2.90 -6.30
N SER A 111 -5.18 2.04 -7.15
CA SER A 111 -3.79 2.15 -7.62
C SER A 111 -3.51 3.47 -8.35
N TRP A 112 -4.51 4.02 -9.06
CA TRP A 112 -4.41 5.30 -9.74
C TRP A 112 -4.01 6.44 -8.79
N TRP A 113 -4.34 6.31 -7.52
CA TRP A 113 -4.05 7.29 -6.48
C TRP A 113 -2.66 7.12 -5.86
N PHE A 114 -2.25 5.88 -5.52
CA PHE A 114 -1.03 5.67 -4.76
C PHE A 114 0.15 5.10 -5.55
N SER A 115 -0.09 4.38 -6.68
CA SER A 115 1.00 3.64 -7.32
C SER A 115 1.73 4.42 -8.41
N ARG A 116 1.19 5.55 -8.89
CA ARG A 116 1.76 6.27 -10.04
C ARG A 116 3.25 6.60 -9.90
N GLY A 117 3.67 7.10 -8.74
CA GLY A 117 5.09 7.38 -8.51
C GLY A 117 5.97 6.12 -8.48
N LEU A 118 5.40 4.98 -8.08
CA LEU A 118 6.11 3.70 -8.09
C LEU A 118 6.41 3.24 -9.50
N GLU A 119 5.53 3.52 -10.47
CA GLU A 119 5.61 3.15 -11.87
C GLU A 119 6.84 3.78 -12.59
N GLU A 120 7.45 4.82 -12.00
CA GLU A 120 8.68 5.45 -12.50
C GLU A 120 9.94 4.66 -12.13
N TYR A 121 9.89 3.91 -11.05
CA TYR A 121 11.06 3.21 -10.47
C TYR A 121 10.96 1.69 -10.56
N PHE A 122 9.75 1.17 -10.74
CA PHE A 122 9.46 -0.26 -10.77
C PHE A 122 8.49 -0.60 -11.91
N THR A 123 8.54 -1.84 -12.37
CA THR A 123 7.42 -2.45 -13.07
C THR A 123 6.50 -3.03 -12.01
N VAL A 124 5.39 -2.33 -11.72
CA VAL A 124 4.45 -2.68 -10.67
C VAL A 124 3.46 -3.71 -11.20
N VAL A 125 3.42 -4.87 -10.56
CA VAL A 125 2.46 -5.94 -10.85
C VAL A 125 1.52 -6.05 -9.66
N GLN A 126 0.24 -5.78 -9.87
CA GLN A 126 -0.82 -5.97 -8.89
C GLN A 126 -1.85 -6.93 -9.47
N TRP A 127 -2.47 -7.74 -8.62
CA TRP A 127 -3.52 -8.60 -9.13
C TRP A 127 -4.70 -8.69 -8.16
N ASP A 128 -5.88 -8.87 -8.72
CA ASP A 128 -7.07 -9.26 -7.96
C ASP A 128 -6.96 -10.76 -7.68
N GLN A 129 -6.64 -11.10 -6.44
CA GLN A 129 -6.44 -12.49 -6.01
C GLN A 129 -7.69 -13.35 -6.23
N ARG A 130 -7.54 -14.66 -6.14
CA ARG A 130 -8.67 -15.61 -6.08
C ARG A 130 -9.75 -15.09 -5.13
N ALA A 131 -11.00 -15.09 -5.57
CA ALA A 131 -12.14 -14.56 -4.83
C ALA A 131 -12.04 -13.07 -4.44
N ALA A 132 -11.40 -12.24 -5.28
CA ALA A 132 -11.28 -10.80 -5.08
C ALA A 132 -11.60 -10.01 -6.34
N GLY A 133 -12.20 -8.83 -6.22
CA GLY A 133 -12.43 -7.86 -7.27
C GLY A 133 -12.91 -8.44 -8.60
N LYS A 134 -12.26 -8.03 -9.70
CA LYS A 134 -12.59 -8.51 -11.05
C LYS A 134 -12.43 -10.02 -11.21
N THR A 135 -11.49 -10.64 -10.49
CA THR A 135 -11.30 -12.10 -10.55
C THR A 135 -12.52 -12.82 -9.97
N PHE A 136 -13.06 -12.35 -8.86
CA PHE A 136 -14.29 -12.91 -8.29
C PHE A 136 -15.48 -12.78 -9.23
N LEU A 137 -15.62 -11.63 -9.90
CA LEU A 137 -16.74 -11.38 -10.84
C LEU A 137 -16.69 -12.24 -12.10
N LEU A 138 -15.52 -12.81 -12.45
CA LEU A 138 -15.36 -13.71 -13.59
C LEU A 138 -15.71 -15.17 -13.28
N THR A 139 -15.71 -15.54 -12.02
CA THR A 139 -15.72 -16.96 -11.62
C THR A 139 -16.97 -17.25 -10.81
N ASP A 140 -17.64 -18.37 -11.14
CA ASP A 140 -18.76 -18.83 -10.32
C ASP A 140 -18.26 -19.14 -8.89
N PRO A 141 -18.82 -18.47 -7.86
CA PRO A 141 -18.48 -18.74 -6.47
C PRO A 141 -18.56 -20.20 -6.07
N ALA A 142 -19.47 -20.98 -6.65
CA ALA A 142 -19.60 -22.40 -6.38
C ALA A 142 -18.37 -23.21 -6.83
N THR A 143 -17.64 -22.74 -7.85
CA THR A 143 -16.41 -23.39 -8.32
C THR A 143 -15.18 -22.97 -7.50
N ILE A 144 -15.20 -21.78 -6.89
CA ILE A 144 -14.09 -21.30 -6.06
C ILE A 144 -14.16 -21.87 -4.63
N ALA A 145 -15.35 -21.90 -4.04
CA ALA A 145 -15.54 -22.25 -2.63
C ALA A 145 -14.84 -23.55 -2.19
N PRO A 146 -14.91 -24.67 -2.95
CA PRO A 146 -14.27 -25.92 -2.55
C PRO A 146 -12.73 -25.86 -2.45
N THR A 147 -12.11 -24.92 -3.16
CA THR A 147 -10.65 -24.75 -3.24
C THR A 147 -10.14 -23.54 -2.48
N LEU A 148 -11.03 -22.72 -1.90
CA LEU A 148 -10.66 -21.47 -1.25
C LEU A 148 -10.09 -21.76 0.15
N SER A 149 -8.77 -21.75 0.26
CA SER A 149 -8.00 -21.92 1.49
C SER A 149 -6.77 -21.01 1.47
N ASN A 150 -6.22 -20.71 2.64
CA ASN A 150 -4.98 -19.92 2.73
C ASN A 150 -3.82 -20.59 1.99
N GLU A 151 -3.69 -21.91 2.07
CA GLU A 151 -2.65 -22.65 1.32
C GLU A 151 -2.82 -22.53 -0.19
N ARG A 152 -4.07 -22.54 -0.72
CA ARG A 152 -4.31 -22.31 -2.15
C ARG A 152 -3.94 -20.88 -2.56
N VAL A 153 -4.26 -19.88 -1.74
CA VAL A 153 -3.90 -18.48 -2.03
C VAL A 153 -2.38 -18.26 -1.94
N ILE A 154 -1.68 -18.94 -1.03
CA ILE A 154 -0.20 -18.96 -1.00
C ILE A 154 0.35 -19.56 -2.30
N ALA A 155 -0.18 -20.70 -2.75
CA ALA A 155 0.26 -21.31 -3.99
C ALA A 155 -0.06 -20.42 -5.23
N ASP A 156 -1.19 -19.69 -5.22
CA ASP A 156 -1.48 -18.68 -6.25
C ASP A 156 -0.43 -17.55 -6.24
N ALA A 157 0.02 -17.12 -5.06
CA ALA A 157 1.08 -16.11 -4.94
C ALA A 157 2.44 -16.63 -5.45
N GLU A 158 2.76 -17.90 -5.22
CA GLU A 158 3.96 -18.56 -5.77
C GLU A 158 3.90 -18.63 -7.30
N GLU A 159 2.76 -19.06 -7.86
CA GLU A 159 2.54 -19.10 -9.31
C GLU A 159 2.61 -17.70 -9.94
N MET A 160 2.01 -16.68 -9.28
CA MET A 160 2.06 -15.29 -9.72
C MET A 160 3.48 -14.74 -9.72
N ALA A 161 4.27 -15.01 -8.67
CA ALA A 161 5.66 -14.60 -8.61
C ALA A 161 6.52 -15.28 -9.70
N ALA A 162 6.30 -16.58 -9.94
CA ALA A 162 6.98 -17.32 -11.00
C ALA A 162 6.60 -16.77 -12.38
N TRP A 163 5.30 -16.47 -12.61
CA TRP A 163 4.82 -15.86 -13.84
C TRP A 163 5.44 -14.48 -14.06
N ALA A 164 5.43 -13.60 -13.05
CA ALA A 164 5.97 -12.25 -13.16
C ALA A 164 7.48 -12.27 -13.49
N ARG A 165 8.24 -13.15 -12.86
CA ARG A 165 9.67 -13.35 -13.18
C ARG A 165 9.88 -13.76 -14.64
N LYS A 166 9.10 -14.73 -15.12
CA LYS A 166 9.17 -15.24 -16.51
C LYS A 166 8.76 -14.17 -17.52
N GLU A 167 7.66 -13.47 -17.26
CA GLU A 167 7.08 -12.45 -18.15
C GLU A 167 8.06 -11.30 -18.43
N PHE A 168 8.81 -10.89 -17.40
CA PHE A 168 9.77 -9.80 -17.50
C PHE A 168 11.23 -10.26 -17.65
N GLY A 169 11.48 -11.57 -17.76
CA GLY A 169 12.84 -12.14 -17.88
C GLY A 169 13.72 -11.79 -16.67
N LYS A 170 13.14 -11.80 -15.46
CA LYS A 170 13.84 -11.43 -14.21
C LYS A 170 14.22 -12.67 -13.41
N ASP A 171 15.47 -12.75 -12.97
CA ASP A 171 15.90 -13.81 -12.04
C ASP A 171 15.28 -13.58 -10.65
N LYS A 172 15.17 -12.31 -10.25
CA LYS A 172 14.61 -11.91 -8.95
C LYS A 172 13.62 -10.75 -9.11
N ILE A 173 12.69 -10.66 -8.18
CA ILE A 173 11.71 -9.57 -8.08
C ILE A 173 11.65 -9.06 -6.65
N PHE A 174 11.03 -7.90 -6.42
CA PHE A 174 10.57 -7.48 -5.12
C PHE A 174 9.17 -8.04 -4.87
N VAL A 175 8.92 -8.48 -3.64
CA VAL A 175 7.59 -8.83 -3.16
C VAL A 175 7.20 -7.88 -2.05
N LEU A 176 6.09 -7.16 -2.24
CA LEU A 176 5.48 -6.31 -1.26
C LEU A 176 4.12 -6.89 -0.88
N GLY A 177 3.96 -7.23 0.38
CA GLY A 177 2.69 -7.73 0.92
C GLY A 177 2.10 -6.77 1.94
N HIS A 178 0.83 -6.41 1.78
CA HIS A 178 0.09 -5.55 2.71
C HIS A 178 -0.91 -6.35 3.53
N SER A 179 -0.91 -6.20 4.85
CA SER A 179 -1.92 -6.83 5.73
C SER A 179 -1.99 -8.35 5.52
N TYR A 180 -3.13 -8.91 5.16
CA TYR A 180 -3.25 -10.32 4.72
C TYR A 180 -2.19 -10.69 3.67
N GLY A 181 -1.92 -9.79 2.72
CA GLY A 181 -0.87 -10.00 1.72
C GLY A 181 0.54 -10.08 2.32
N SER A 182 0.77 -9.54 3.50
CA SER A 182 2.05 -9.67 4.21
C SER A 182 2.29 -11.08 4.73
N PHE A 183 1.23 -11.78 5.12
CA PHE A 183 1.31 -13.21 5.41
C PHE A 183 1.73 -14.01 4.17
N LEU A 184 1.05 -13.77 3.03
CA LEU A 184 1.38 -14.44 1.76
C LEU A 184 2.81 -14.14 1.31
N GLY A 185 3.23 -12.87 1.38
CA GLY A 185 4.58 -12.44 1.02
C GLY A 185 5.66 -13.02 1.91
N LEU A 186 5.39 -13.18 3.21
CA LEU A 186 6.31 -13.83 4.15
C LEU A 186 6.46 -15.33 3.84
N GLN A 187 5.35 -16.03 3.50
CA GLN A 187 5.41 -17.42 3.06
C GLN A 187 6.26 -17.57 1.79
N LEU A 188 6.07 -16.68 0.81
CA LEU A 188 6.85 -16.66 -0.42
C LEU A 188 8.34 -16.42 -0.14
N ALA A 189 8.68 -15.50 0.77
CA ALA A 189 10.06 -15.21 1.17
C ALA A 189 10.74 -16.40 1.86
N GLN A 190 9.98 -17.22 2.59
CA GLN A 190 10.48 -18.43 3.22
C GLN A 190 10.67 -19.59 2.24
N ARG A 191 9.67 -19.81 1.36
CA ARG A 191 9.64 -20.95 0.43
C ARG A 191 10.53 -20.74 -0.79
N HIS A 192 10.61 -19.49 -1.29
CA HIS A 192 11.32 -19.13 -2.52
C HIS A 192 12.30 -17.96 -2.37
N PRO A 193 13.23 -17.99 -1.40
CA PRO A 193 14.15 -16.87 -1.15
C PRO A 193 15.03 -16.52 -2.36
N ALA A 194 15.34 -17.49 -3.21
CA ALA A 194 16.14 -17.29 -4.42
C ALA A 194 15.45 -16.41 -5.49
N TRP A 195 14.13 -16.27 -5.42
CA TRP A 195 13.34 -15.49 -6.38
C TRP A 195 13.26 -14.00 -6.03
N LEU A 196 13.74 -13.61 -4.85
CA LEU A 196 13.49 -12.29 -4.28
C LEU A 196 14.77 -11.47 -4.16
N TYR A 197 14.68 -10.19 -4.51
CA TYR A 197 15.66 -9.17 -4.10
C TYR A 197 15.49 -8.82 -2.64
N ALA A 198 14.24 -8.58 -2.21
CA ALA A 198 13.84 -8.35 -0.84
C ALA A 198 12.37 -8.70 -0.66
N TYR A 199 11.98 -8.97 0.57
CA TYR A 199 10.61 -8.99 1.02
C TYR A 199 10.29 -7.66 1.73
N ILE A 200 9.16 -7.03 1.34
CA ILE A 200 8.65 -5.80 1.93
C ILE A 200 7.30 -6.11 2.58
N GLY A 201 7.26 -6.13 3.89
CA GLY A 201 6.02 -6.24 4.66
C GLY A 201 5.44 -4.87 4.97
N VAL A 202 4.18 -4.65 4.68
CA VAL A 202 3.46 -3.41 5.00
C VAL A 202 2.34 -3.77 5.97
N CYS A 203 2.36 -3.18 7.17
CA CYS A 203 1.46 -3.56 8.25
C CYS A 203 1.49 -5.09 8.43
N GLN A 204 2.66 -5.58 8.84
CA GLN A 204 3.03 -7.00 8.82
C GLN A 204 2.26 -7.82 9.84
N LEU A 205 1.51 -8.81 9.39
CA LEU A 205 0.88 -9.81 10.24
C LEU A 205 1.92 -10.80 10.80
N ILE A 206 1.99 -10.91 12.11
CA ILE A 206 2.91 -11.82 12.82
C ILE A 206 2.20 -12.67 13.86
N ASP A 207 1.48 -12.06 14.79
CA ASP A 207 0.74 -12.72 15.85
C ASP A 207 -0.71 -12.24 15.79
N GLY A 208 -1.56 -13.09 15.19
CA GLY A 208 -2.98 -12.80 15.04
C GLY A 208 -3.67 -12.62 16.39
N PRO A 209 -3.62 -13.62 17.30
CA PRO A 209 -4.26 -13.52 18.61
C PRO A 209 -3.84 -12.29 19.43
N GLU A 210 -2.55 -11.97 19.46
CA GLU A 210 -2.06 -10.80 20.19
C GLU A 210 -2.49 -9.48 19.51
N SER A 211 -2.48 -9.43 18.17
CA SER A 211 -2.97 -8.25 17.42
C SER A 211 -4.45 -8.02 17.68
N GLU A 212 -5.27 -9.06 17.62
CA GLU A 212 -6.71 -9.02 17.92
C GLU A 212 -6.97 -8.55 19.36
N ARG A 213 -6.28 -9.10 20.33
CA ARG A 213 -6.40 -8.71 21.73
C ARG A 213 -6.04 -7.24 21.96
N ARG A 214 -4.96 -6.75 21.35
CA ARG A 214 -4.52 -5.34 21.48
C ARG A 214 -5.48 -4.39 20.77
N GLY A 215 -6.02 -4.76 19.61
CA GLY A 215 -7.02 -3.99 18.88
C GLY A 215 -8.30 -3.80 19.72
N TRP A 216 -8.82 -4.89 20.26
CA TRP A 216 -9.97 -4.84 21.16
C TRP A 216 -9.72 -3.98 22.39
N GLN A 217 -8.57 -4.14 23.05
CA GLN A 217 -8.21 -3.34 24.22
C GLN A 217 -8.11 -1.85 23.89
N PHE A 218 -7.49 -1.51 22.76
CA PHE A 218 -7.42 -0.14 22.25
C PHE A 218 -8.82 0.46 22.07
N ALA A 219 -9.72 -0.27 21.40
CA ALA A 219 -11.08 0.19 21.13
C ALA A 219 -11.87 0.37 22.46
N MET A 220 -11.75 -0.59 23.38
CA MET A 220 -12.38 -0.53 24.68
C MET A 220 -11.92 0.68 25.51
N ASP A 221 -10.61 0.90 25.59
CA ASP A 221 -10.04 2.03 26.32
C ASP A 221 -10.44 3.37 25.71
N ALA A 222 -10.48 3.45 24.37
CA ALA A 222 -10.95 4.64 23.67
C ALA A 222 -12.44 4.90 23.90
N ALA A 223 -13.26 3.84 23.86
CA ALA A 223 -14.70 3.93 24.12
C ALA A 223 -15.00 4.43 25.55
N ARG A 224 -14.30 3.89 26.55
CA ARG A 224 -14.44 4.33 27.95
C ARG A 224 -13.99 5.78 28.14
N ARG A 225 -12.85 6.19 27.56
CA ARG A 225 -12.40 7.60 27.62
C ARG A 225 -13.39 8.56 26.95
N ALA A 226 -14.04 8.13 25.87
CA ALA A 226 -15.03 8.93 25.15
C ALA A 226 -16.43 8.94 25.80
N GLY A 227 -16.68 8.12 26.83
CA GLY A 227 -18.01 7.94 27.42
C GLY A 227 -19.01 7.30 26.44
N ASN A 228 -18.55 6.53 25.47
CA ASN A 228 -19.40 5.90 24.45
C ASN A 228 -19.96 4.56 24.98
N ALA A 229 -21.16 4.64 25.59
CA ALA A 229 -21.79 3.48 26.21
C ALA A 229 -22.13 2.36 25.19
N GLU A 230 -22.51 2.70 23.94
CA GLU A 230 -22.81 1.72 22.91
C GLU A 230 -21.55 0.90 22.58
N ALA A 231 -20.42 1.59 22.36
CA ALA A 231 -19.15 0.93 22.06
C ALA A 231 -18.69 0.01 23.19
N VAL A 232 -18.79 0.49 24.44
CA VAL A 232 -18.44 -0.32 25.62
C VAL A 232 -19.31 -1.57 25.69
N GLN A 233 -20.62 -1.43 25.52
CA GLN A 233 -21.57 -2.54 25.56
C GLN A 233 -21.28 -3.59 24.47
N GLU A 234 -21.08 -3.15 23.21
CA GLU A 234 -20.80 -4.06 22.10
C GLU A 234 -19.45 -4.78 22.28
N LEU A 235 -18.42 -4.08 22.73
CA LEU A 235 -17.09 -4.65 22.97
C LEU A 235 -17.08 -5.61 24.17
N GLU A 236 -17.82 -5.33 25.25
CA GLU A 236 -17.97 -6.24 26.40
C GLU A 236 -18.70 -7.52 25.99
N ALA A 237 -19.70 -7.43 25.11
CA ALA A 237 -20.48 -8.58 24.64
C ALA A 237 -19.65 -9.62 23.87
N ILE A 238 -18.56 -9.21 23.23
CA ILE A 238 -17.63 -10.10 22.52
C ILE A 238 -16.42 -10.52 23.36
N GLY A 239 -16.26 -10.00 24.56
CA GLY A 239 -15.14 -10.31 25.46
C GLY A 239 -15.22 -11.71 26.11
N PRO A 240 -14.10 -12.27 26.58
CA PRO A 240 -12.72 -11.86 26.34
C PRO A 240 -12.26 -12.15 24.89
N TYR A 241 -11.90 -11.09 24.17
CA TYR A 241 -11.56 -11.15 22.74
C TYR A 241 -10.09 -11.50 22.54
N GLY A 242 -9.79 -12.38 21.55
CA GLY A 242 -8.42 -12.81 21.28
C GLY A 242 -7.80 -13.68 22.40
N ALA A 243 -8.61 -14.30 23.25
CA ALA A 243 -8.09 -15.18 24.30
C ALA A 243 -7.38 -16.42 23.70
N PRO A 244 -6.21 -16.81 24.23
CA PRO A 244 -5.46 -17.96 23.72
C PRO A 244 -6.30 -19.23 23.60
N GLY A 245 -6.20 -19.91 22.44
CA GLY A 245 -6.90 -21.16 22.16
C GLY A 245 -8.38 -21.03 21.86
N ARG A 246 -8.92 -19.80 21.75
CA ARG A 246 -10.30 -19.55 21.33
C ARG A 246 -10.38 -19.08 19.89
N THR A 247 -11.23 -19.73 19.10
CA THR A 247 -11.61 -19.22 17.77
C THR A 247 -12.49 -17.98 17.94
N ILE A 248 -12.14 -16.91 17.21
CA ILE A 248 -12.93 -15.68 17.20
C ILE A 248 -14.02 -15.81 16.14
N PRO A 249 -15.30 -15.70 16.48
CA PRO A 249 -16.38 -15.70 15.49
C PRO A 249 -16.27 -14.50 14.55
N ILE A 250 -16.56 -14.70 13.27
CA ILE A 250 -16.50 -13.61 12.25
C ILE A 250 -17.33 -12.39 12.66
N LYS A 251 -18.52 -12.61 13.21
CA LYS A 251 -19.39 -11.51 13.69
C LYS A 251 -18.70 -10.66 14.75
N ASP A 252 -17.90 -11.27 15.62
CA ASP A 252 -17.20 -10.57 16.70
C ASP A 252 -16.01 -9.77 16.13
N ILE A 253 -15.36 -10.30 15.09
CA ILE A 253 -14.33 -9.56 14.34
C ILE A 253 -14.91 -8.28 13.72
N TYR A 254 -16.11 -8.34 13.15
CA TYR A 254 -16.76 -7.14 12.60
C TYR A 254 -17.10 -6.11 13.67
N VAL A 255 -17.52 -6.53 14.87
CA VAL A 255 -17.77 -5.61 15.99
C VAL A 255 -16.47 -4.94 16.42
N GLU A 256 -15.41 -5.72 16.61
CA GLU A 256 -14.11 -5.18 17.00
C GLU A 256 -13.59 -4.19 15.92
N ARG A 257 -13.58 -4.56 14.64
CA ARG A 257 -13.11 -3.71 13.52
C ARG A 257 -13.93 -2.43 13.37
N LYS A 258 -15.25 -2.45 13.63
CA LYS A 258 -16.10 -1.26 13.68
C LYS A 258 -15.50 -0.24 14.64
N TRP A 259 -15.21 -0.66 15.87
CA TRP A 259 -14.76 0.24 16.91
C TRP A 259 -13.26 0.60 16.82
N VAL A 260 -12.43 -0.31 16.40
CA VAL A 260 -11.03 0.00 16.07
C VAL A 260 -10.96 1.07 14.98
N SER A 261 -11.76 0.92 13.92
CA SER A 261 -11.84 1.92 12.84
C SER A 261 -12.37 3.25 13.36
N TYR A 262 -13.49 3.24 14.10
CA TYR A 262 -14.11 4.45 14.64
C TYR A 262 -13.16 5.29 15.50
N TYR A 263 -12.23 4.65 16.21
CA TYR A 263 -11.23 5.34 17.03
C TYR A 263 -9.88 5.57 16.33
N GLY A 264 -9.81 5.42 15.01
CA GLY A 264 -8.63 5.75 14.21
C GLY A 264 -7.54 4.69 14.19
N GLY A 265 -7.87 3.43 14.50
CA GLY A 265 -6.94 2.31 14.49
C GLY A 265 -6.79 1.61 13.14
N VAL A 266 -7.58 2.00 12.13
CA VAL A 266 -7.43 1.56 10.74
C VAL A 266 -6.82 2.68 9.90
N MET A 267 -7.41 3.86 9.91
CA MET A 267 -6.83 5.07 9.30
C MET A 267 -6.57 6.10 10.39
N ALA A 268 -5.36 6.62 10.44
CA ALA A 268 -4.96 7.57 11.47
C ALA A 268 -5.86 8.83 11.42
N TYR A 269 -6.34 9.26 12.59
CA TYR A 269 -7.17 10.47 12.76
C TYR A 269 -8.54 10.43 12.06
N ARG A 270 -8.98 9.27 11.55
CA ARG A 270 -10.26 9.09 10.85
C ARG A 270 -11.13 8.07 11.57
N ARG A 271 -12.45 8.16 11.35
CA ARG A 271 -13.44 7.27 11.98
C ARG A 271 -13.80 6.06 11.11
N ASP A 272 -13.39 6.08 9.84
CA ASP A 272 -13.66 5.04 8.86
C ASP A 272 -12.69 5.12 7.70
N ASN A 273 -12.84 4.22 6.73
CA ASN A 273 -12.09 4.15 5.48
C ASN A 273 -12.95 4.53 4.25
N SER A 274 -13.96 5.37 4.43
CA SER A 274 -14.86 5.80 3.34
C SER A 274 -14.12 6.49 2.20
N ASP A 275 -13.01 7.17 2.48
CA ASP A 275 -12.18 7.81 1.46
C ASP A 275 -11.56 6.78 0.50
N ASP A 276 -11.11 5.61 0.99
CA ASP A 276 -10.60 4.55 0.13
C ASP A 276 -11.71 4.00 -0.79
N SER A 277 -12.91 3.86 -0.26
CA SER A 277 -14.07 3.47 -1.07
C SER A 277 -14.43 4.54 -2.12
N ALA A 278 -14.31 5.82 -1.77
CA ALA A 278 -14.52 6.93 -2.70
C ALA A 278 -13.45 6.96 -3.80
N LEU A 279 -12.17 6.73 -3.44
CA LEU A 279 -11.08 6.62 -4.40
C LEU A 279 -11.28 5.44 -5.37
N ALA A 280 -11.74 4.30 -4.88
CA ALA A 280 -12.06 3.15 -5.70
C ALA A 280 -13.16 3.45 -6.74
N GLN A 281 -14.16 4.28 -6.38
CA GLN A 281 -15.21 4.72 -7.31
C GLN A 281 -14.66 5.48 -8.52
N LEU A 282 -13.48 6.09 -8.41
CA LEU A 282 -12.83 6.83 -9.49
C LEU A 282 -11.81 5.99 -10.28
N SER A 283 -11.79 4.68 -10.07
CA SER A 283 -10.89 3.79 -10.81
C SER A 283 -11.15 3.83 -12.31
N PRO A 284 -10.13 4.09 -13.15
CA PRO A 284 -10.25 3.92 -14.60
C PRO A 284 -10.16 2.46 -15.04
N ASP A 285 -9.73 1.57 -14.16
CA ASP A 285 -9.46 0.15 -14.46
C ASP A 285 -10.70 -0.74 -14.24
N TYR A 286 -11.80 -0.16 -13.72
CA TYR A 286 -13.06 -0.85 -13.43
C TYR A 286 -14.24 -0.15 -14.06
N THR A 287 -15.15 -0.91 -14.65
CA THR A 287 -16.45 -0.42 -15.16
C THR A 287 -17.40 -0.06 -14.02
N ASP A 288 -18.49 0.65 -14.32
CA ASP A 288 -19.52 1.00 -13.33
C ASP A 288 -20.13 -0.25 -12.69
N GLN A 289 -20.35 -1.30 -13.48
CA GLN A 289 -20.87 -2.57 -13.00
C GLN A 289 -19.88 -3.26 -12.05
N GLU A 290 -18.62 -3.33 -12.43
CA GLU A 290 -17.59 -3.97 -11.59
C GLU A 290 -17.38 -3.22 -10.26
N ILE A 291 -17.41 -1.88 -10.29
CA ILE A 291 -17.30 -1.05 -9.09
C ILE A 291 -18.46 -1.27 -8.13
N SER A 292 -19.68 -1.47 -8.62
CA SER A 292 -20.84 -1.73 -7.73
C SER A 292 -20.72 -3.04 -6.95
N HIS A 293 -19.88 -3.96 -7.41
CA HIS A 293 -19.65 -5.28 -6.82
C HIS A 293 -18.22 -5.49 -6.30
N ILE A 294 -17.45 -4.42 -6.17
CA ILE A 294 -16.00 -4.48 -5.86
C ILE A 294 -15.67 -5.22 -4.56
N TRP A 295 -16.57 -5.13 -3.56
CA TRP A 295 -16.37 -5.74 -2.25
C TRP A 295 -17.07 -7.09 -2.07
N ASP A 296 -17.75 -7.60 -3.11
CA ASP A 296 -18.46 -8.87 -2.99
C ASP A 296 -17.48 -10.05 -2.82
N GLY A 297 -16.32 -9.99 -3.48
CA GLY A 297 -15.25 -10.95 -3.27
C GLY A 297 -14.69 -10.93 -1.83
N ASN A 298 -14.54 -9.76 -1.23
CA ASN A 298 -14.13 -9.64 0.17
C ASN A 298 -15.16 -10.28 1.12
N LYS A 299 -16.44 -9.96 0.95
CA LYS A 299 -17.52 -10.57 1.74
C LYS A 299 -17.56 -12.09 1.59
N PHE A 300 -17.32 -12.58 0.37
CA PHE A 300 -17.30 -14.01 0.07
C PHE A 300 -16.08 -14.71 0.68
N SER A 301 -14.87 -14.16 0.52
CA SER A 301 -13.62 -14.81 0.93
C SER A 301 -13.35 -14.75 2.43
N THR A 302 -13.83 -13.70 3.11
CA THR A 302 -13.58 -13.47 4.54
C THR A 302 -13.97 -14.66 5.42
N PRO A 303 -15.17 -15.28 5.30
CA PRO A 303 -15.53 -16.45 6.13
C PRO A 303 -14.65 -17.69 5.93
N TYR A 304 -14.03 -17.84 4.77
CA TYR A 304 -13.15 -18.98 4.47
C TYR A 304 -11.73 -18.77 4.96
N LEU A 305 -11.20 -17.57 4.85
CA LEU A 305 -9.77 -17.31 5.01
C LEU A 305 -9.42 -16.63 6.34
N LEU A 306 -10.25 -15.66 6.79
CA LEU A 306 -9.91 -14.83 7.94
C LEU A 306 -9.84 -15.58 9.28
N PRO A 307 -10.69 -16.59 9.58
CA PRO A 307 -10.62 -17.31 10.87
C PRO A 307 -9.26 -17.96 11.15
N GLU A 308 -8.63 -18.51 10.11
CA GLU A 308 -7.29 -19.07 10.23
C GLU A 308 -6.24 -17.95 10.40
N VAL A 309 -6.39 -16.85 9.67
CA VAL A 309 -5.45 -15.72 9.67
C VAL A 309 -5.38 -15.03 11.04
N VAL A 310 -6.51 -14.80 11.69
CA VAL A 310 -6.53 -14.20 13.03
C VAL A 310 -6.03 -15.16 14.13
N ALA A 311 -5.88 -16.44 13.81
CA ALA A 311 -5.32 -17.44 14.70
C ALA A 311 -3.81 -17.75 14.42
N LEU A 312 -3.23 -17.12 13.38
CA LEU A 312 -1.82 -17.37 13.00
C LEU A 312 -0.86 -16.86 14.07
N ASP A 313 0.13 -17.69 14.37
CA ASP A 313 1.34 -17.34 15.13
C ASP A 313 2.57 -17.58 14.27
N LEU A 314 3.13 -16.51 13.74
CA LEU A 314 4.34 -16.48 12.91
C LEU A 314 5.58 -16.01 13.71
N THR A 315 5.48 -15.86 15.03
CA THR A 315 6.58 -15.40 15.89
C THR A 315 7.79 -16.33 15.84
N ARG A 316 7.55 -17.62 15.49
CA ARG A 316 8.60 -18.64 15.33
C ARG A 316 9.43 -18.48 14.04
N VAL A 317 9.00 -17.64 13.11
CA VAL A 317 9.80 -17.26 11.93
C VAL A 317 10.94 -16.37 12.41
N ASN A 318 12.05 -16.97 12.77
CA ASN A 318 13.19 -16.29 13.39
C ASN A 318 14.33 -15.98 12.42
N LYS A 319 14.21 -16.41 11.15
CA LYS A 319 15.22 -16.18 10.12
C LYS A 319 14.61 -16.13 8.72
N LEU A 320 15.07 -15.15 7.95
CA LEU A 320 14.86 -15.04 6.51
C LEU A 320 16.20 -15.07 5.77
N SER A 321 16.21 -15.63 4.58
CA SER A 321 17.41 -15.67 3.71
C SER A 321 17.44 -14.54 2.68
N VAL A 322 16.50 -13.60 2.77
CA VAL A 322 16.36 -12.41 1.92
C VAL A 322 16.36 -11.15 2.79
N PRO A 323 16.75 -9.99 2.26
CA PRO A 323 16.55 -8.70 2.92
C PRO A 323 15.09 -8.49 3.32
N LEU A 324 14.87 -7.95 4.53
CA LEU A 324 13.56 -7.65 5.11
C LEU A 324 13.38 -6.15 5.30
N ILE A 325 12.34 -5.60 4.70
CA ILE A 325 11.94 -4.21 4.87
C ILE A 325 10.52 -4.21 5.44
N LEU A 326 10.30 -3.55 6.58
CA LEU A 326 8.97 -3.36 7.13
C LEU A 326 8.55 -1.90 7.09
N PHE A 327 7.31 -1.67 6.66
CA PHE A 327 6.63 -0.38 6.66
C PHE A 327 5.43 -0.47 7.61
N GLU A 328 5.52 0.21 8.75
CA GLU A 328 4.55 0.09 9.83
C GLU A 328 3.89 1.44 10.13
N GLY A 329 2.55 1.49 10.12
CA GLY A 329 1.81 2.67 10.54
C GLY A 329 1.77 2.79 12.07
N ARG A 330 2.11 3.96 12.61
CA ARG A 330 2.15 4.19 14.06
C ARG A 330 0.80 3.96 14.75
N HIS A 331 -0.27 4.19 14.01
CA HIS A 331 -1.65 4.10 14.51
C HIS A 331 -2.35 2.80 14.13
N ASP A 332 -1.67 1.84 13.47
CA ASP A 332 -2.29 0.56 13.11
C ASP A 332 -2.63 -0.26 14.37
N ARG A 333 -3.91 -0.52 14.54
CA ARG A 333 -4.48 -1.36 15.60
C ARG A 333 -5.21 -2.58 15.04
N THR A 334 -5.19 -2.73 13.71
CA THR A 334 -5.79 -3.87 13.01
C THR A 334 -4.85 -5.07 13.04
N VAL A 335 -3.57 -4.86 12.66
CA VAL A 335 -2.53 -5.90 12.70
C VAL A 335 -1.50 -5.62 13.81
N ASN A 336 -1.66 -4.54 14.49
CA ASN A 336 -0.86 -4.01 15.58
C ASN A 336 0.64 -3.92 15.28
N SER A 337 1.06 -2.78 14.76
CA SER A 337 2.45 -2.52 14.34
C SER A 337 3.52 -2.75 15.41
N GLU A 338 3.16 -2.64 16.70
CA GLU A 338 4.10 -2.91 17.79
C GLU A 338 4.44 -4.41 17.91
N VAL A 339 3.48 -5.29 17.55
CA VAL A 339 3.70 -6.73 17.49
C VAL A 339 4.69 -7.06 16.37
N ALA A 340 4.49 -6.47 15.19
CA ALA A 340 5.40 -6.61 14.05
C ALA A 340 6.80 -6.06 14.37
N ALA A 341 6.90 -4.89 15.01
CA ALA A 341 8.17 -4.30 15.40
C ALA A 341 8.92 -5.17 16.43
N THR A 342 8.22 -5.73 17.40
CA THR A 342 8.82 -6.65 18.38
C THR A 342 9.40 -7.89 17.70
N TRP A 343 8.67 -8.47 16.76
CA TRP A 343 9.19 -9.59 15.95
C TRP A 343 10.38 -9.15 15.10
N PHE A 344 10.32 -7.98 14.48
CA PHE A 344 11.40 -7.45 13.64
C PHE A 344 12.71 -7.36 14.42
N ASP A 345 12.70 -7.00 15.69
CA ASP A 345 13.92 -6.94 16.51
C ASP A 345 14.59 -8.31 16.66
N THR A 346 13.82 -9.39 16.67
CA THR A 346 14.29 -10.76 16.91
C THR A 346 14.64 -11.54 15.65
N VAL A 347 13.91 -11.33 14.54
CA VAL A 347 14.13 -12.05 13.28
C VAL A 347 15.48 -11.71 12.68
N LYS A 348 16.18 -12.70 12.13
CA LYS A 348 17.46 -12.54 11.45
C LYS A 348 17.22 -12.48 9.93
N ALA A 349 17.83 -11.51 9.26
CA ALA A 349 17.86 -11.42 7.80
C ALA A 349 19.20 -10.81 7.35
N PRO A 350 19.61 -10.99 6.07
CA PRO A 350 20.87 -10.42 5.54
C PRO A 350 20.96 -8.90 5.71
N GLU A 351 19.87 -8.20 5.45
CA GLU A 351 19.68 -6.77 5.71
C GLU A 351 18.28 -6.57 6.29
N LYS A 352 18.12 -5.63 7.23
CA LYS A 352 16.83 -5.32 7.86
C LYS A 352 16.61 -3.81 7.89
N GLN A 353 15.40 -3.38 7.53
CA GLN A 353 14.98 -2.00 7.64
C GLN A 353 13.53 -1.92 8.15
N LEU A 354 13.32 -1.19 9.24
CA LEU A 354 11.99 -0.82 9.73
C LEU A 354 11.76 0.67 9.47
N VAL A 355 10.65 1.00 8.83
CA VAL A 355 10.21 2.36 8.55
C VAL A 355 8.87 2.61 9.22
N TRP A 356 8.85 3.51 10.18
CA TRP A 356 7.62 3.96 10.80
C TRP A 356 6.93 5.05 9.97
N PHE A 357 5.64 4.93 9.75
CA PHE A 357 4.77 5.93 9.15
C PHE A 357 4.00 6.58 10.31
N GLU A 358 4.51 7.74 10.75
CA GLU A 358 4.10 8.35 12.03
C GLU A 358 2.66 8.88 12.02
N HIS A 359 2.12 9.16 10.82
CA HIS A 359 0.77 9.69 10.63
C HIS A 359 -0.15 8.71 9.90
N SER A 360 0.21 7.44 9.88
CA SER A 360 -0.58 6.39 9.22
C SER A 360 -1.05 5.34 10.23
N GLY A 361 -2.22 4.78 9.94
CA GLY A 361 -2.72 3.55 10.50
C GLY A 361 -2.36 2.36 9.61
N HIS A 362 -3.37 1.62 9.19
CA HIS A 362 -3.23 0.39 8.40
C HIS A 362 -2.95 0.62 6.90
N MET A 363 -3.01 1.88 6.42
CA MET A 363 -2.95 2.21 5.00
C MET A 363 -1.82 3.21 4.67
N PRO A 364 -0.54 2.95 5.03
CA PRO A 364 0.55 3.92 4.82
C PRO A 364 0.76 4.29 3.35
N MET A 365 0.39 3.41 2.40
CA MET A 365 0.48 3.68 0.97
C MET A 365 -0.51 4.76 0.51
N THR A 366 -1.63 4.96 1.20
CA THR A 366 -2.62 6.00 0.89
C THR A 366 -2.50 7.21 1.82
N GLU A 367 -2.11 7.02 3.07
CA GLU A 367 -2.02 8.08 4.10
C GLU A 367 -0.73 8.91 3.99
N GLU A 368 0.44 8.29 3.81
CA GLU A 368 1.74 8.96 3.65
C GLU A 368 2.43 8.57 2.33
N ARG A 369 1.73 8.73 1.19
CA ARG A 369 2.15 8.29 -0.15
C ARG A 369 3.57 8.70 -0.54
N GLY A 370 3.92 9.96 -0.27
CA GLY A 370 5.25 10.49 -0.60
C GLY A 370 6.35 9.75 0.16
N LYS A 371 6.15 9.52 1.46
CA LYS A 371 7.08 8.74 2.30
C LYS A 371 7.13 7.28 1.88
N PHE A 372 5.98 6.69 1.49
CA PHE A 372 5.91 5.32 1.01
C PHE A 372 6.76 5.12 -0.25
N LEU A 373 6.59 5.98 -1.26
CA LEU A 373 7.41 5.99 -2.46
C LEU A 373 8.90 6.17 -2.15
N LEU A 374 9.23 7.23 -1.40
CA LEU A 374 10.64 7.53 -1.06
C LEU A 374 11.30 6.40 -0.28
N SER A 375 10.56 5.70 0.58
CA SER A 375 11.08 4.57 1.34
C SER A 375 11.39 3.37 0.44
N LEU A 376 10.54 3.05 -0.55
CA LEU A 376 10.83 2.01 -1.54
C LEU A 376 12.06 2.37 -2.40
N VAL A 377 12.13 3.61 -2.87
CA VAL A 377 13.28 4.08 -3.66
C VAL A 377 14.56 4.06 -2.83
N ARG A 378 14.50 4.41 -1.56
CA ARG A 378 15.68 4.49 -0.69
C ARG A 378 16.17 3.13 -0.21
N TYR A 379 15.26 2.20 0.11
CA TYR A 379 15.64 0.97 0.80
C TYR A 379 15.52 -0.29 -0.08
N ALA A 380 14.61 -0.33 -1.04
CA ALA A 380 14.45 -1.48 -1.92
C ALA A 380 15.25 -1.32 -3.22
N ARG A 381 15.06 -0.22 -3.97
CA ARG A 381 15.67 -0.04 -5.29
C ARG A 381 17.20 -0.24 -5.32
N PRO A 382 18.01 0.22 -4.34
CA PRO A 382 19.47 0.03 -4.37
C PRO A 382 19.91 -1.44 -4.40
N ILE A 383 19.06 -2.37 -3.96
CA ILE A 383 19.35 -3.81 -4.01
C ILE A 383 19.36 -4.30 -5.46
N ALA A 384 18.39 -3.85 -6.26
CA ALA A 384 18.35 -4.16 -7.70
C ALA A 384 19.42 -3.39 -8.49
N GLU A 385 19.75 -2.16 -8.08
CA GLU A 385 20.85 -1.37 -8.71
C GLU A 385 22.21 -2.05 -8.54
N LYS A 386 22.51 -2.60 -7.36
CA LYS A 386 23.71 -3.43 -7.12
C LYS A 386 23.75 -4.65 -8.04
N ALA A 387 22.58 -5.22 -8.36
CA ALA A 387 22.43 -6.34 -9.28
C ALA A 387 22.40 -5.92 -10.77
N ARG A 388 22.45 -4.60 -11.08
CA ARG A 388 22.31 -4.03 -12.43
C ARG A 388 20.97 -4.38 -13.10
N ASP A 389 19.93 -4.57 -12.33
CA ASP A 389 18.57 -4.86 -12.80
C ASP A 389 17.67 -3.63 -12.65
N VAL A 390 18.06 -2.54 -13.28
CA VAL A 390 17.31 -1.28 -13.36
C VAL A 390 17.41 -0.72 -14.79
N ALA A 391 16.43 0.08 -15.19
CA ALA A 391 16.53 0.87 -16.41
C ALA A 391 17.66 1.90 -16.28
N PRO A 392 18.33 2.24 -17.39
CA PRO A 392 19.39 3.24 -17.44
C PRO A 392 18.94 4.61 -16.95
#